data_4399d8ca6049dee3535179f0967b7d47
#
_entry.id   4399d8ca6049dee3535179f0967b7d47
#
_cell.length_a   1.000
_cell.length_b   1.000
_cell.length_c   1.000
_cell.angle_alpha   90.00
_cell.angle_beta   90.00
_cell.angle_gamma   90.00
#
_symmetry.space_group_name_H-M   'P 1'
#
loop_
_entity.id
_entity.type
_entity.pdbx_description
1 polymer ?
#
loop_
_entity_poly.entity_id
_entity_poly.type
_entity_poly.pdbx_seq_one_letter_code
_entity_poly.pdbx_strand_id
1 'polypeptide(L)'
;APVAFRHPEEFGEREWLERCELKLESVLREHHERIAGVVIEPLVQGAAGILVHPVGYLRRLRELTRELGLLLIADEVAVGFGRTGPLFACESESVSPDLLCLAKGLTGGYLPLAATLATGPIFDAFLGEPDQGRTFFHGHTYTGNALGCAAALASLELIETAGVLGRVSESSRQLESGLSVLADHEHVGEVRQRGVMVGIELVAERDGNVPFPSERRIGHQVTLAARRRGVVLRPLGDVVVLMPAPAMPESGIGRLIEVALESIDEATSG
;
A
#
# COMPACT_ATOMS: atom_id res chain seq x y z
N ALA A 1 1.41 -2.42 -13.50
CA ALA A 1 2.48 -3.38 -13.78
C ALA A 1 2.02 -4.76 -13.34
N PRO A 2 2.28 -5.80 -14.11
CA PRO A 2 1.87 -7.15 -13.73
C PRO A 2 2.74 -7.63 -12.56
N VAL A 3 2.23 -7.51 -11.37
CA VAL A 3 2.76 -8.21 -10.20
C VAL A 3 2.05 -9.56 -10.16
N ALA A 4 2.77 -10.62 -9.99
CA ALA A 4 2.18 -11.89 -9.69
C ALA A 4 1.55 -11.81 -8.30
N PHE A 5 0.28 -12.18 -8.20
CA PHE A 5 -0.58 -11.85 -7.09
C PHE A 5 -0.28 -12.62 -5.79
N ARG A 6 0.56 -13.63 -5.80
CA ARG A 6 0.94 -14.39 -4.61
C ARG A 6 2.38 -14.83 -4.74
N HIS A 7 3.08 -14.82 -3.64
CA HIS A 7 4.26 -15.64 -3.47
C HIS A 7 3.75 -17.09 -3.37
N PRO A 8 3.90 -17.93 -4.41
CA PRO A 8 3.55 -19.33 -4.25
C PRO A 8 4.50 -19.91 -3.20
N GLU A 9 4.02 -20.68 -2.25
CA GLU A 9 4.86 -21.40 -1.28
C GLU A 9 5.94 -22.27 -1.97
N GLU A 10 5.75 -22.55 -3.26
CA GLU A 10 6.63 -23.33 -4.13
C GLU A 10 7.90 -22.58 -4.57
N PHE A 11 7.94 -21.24 -4.48
CA PHE A 11 9.06 -20.43 -4.96
C PHE A 11 9.71 -19.66 -3.82
N GLY A 12 11.04 -19.66 -3.75
CA GLY A 12 11.77 -18.74 -2.89
C GLY A 12 11.60 -17.28 -3.35
N GLU A 13 11.77 -16.31 -2.45
CA GLU A 13 11.63 -14.87 -2.73
C GLU A 13 12.41 -14.41 -3.96
N ARG A 14 13.61 -14.97 -4.18
CA ARG A 14 14.44 -14.64 -5.32
C ARG A 14 13.81 -15.09 -6.65
N GLU A 15 13.32 -16.32 -6.72
CA GLU A 15 12.67 -16.84 -7.93
C GLU A 15 11.37 -16.10 -8.24
N TRP A 16 10.63 -15.74 -7.20
CA TRP A 16 9.45 -14.89 -7.31
C TRP A 16 9.79 -13.53 -7.91
N LEU A 17 10.82 -12.85 -7.41
CA LEU A 17 11.29 -11.59 -7.97
C LEU A 17 11.68 -11.75 -9.44
N GLU A 18 12.50 -12.73 -9.77
CA GLU A 18 12.96 -13.01 -11.14
C GLU A 18 11.77 -13.21 -12.11
N ARG A 19 10.73 -13.94 -11.70
CA ARG A 19 9.51 -14.13 -12.49
C ARG A 19 8.73 -12.84 -12.70
N CYS A 20 8.60 -12.03 -11.66
CA CYS A 20 7.95 -10.72 -11.75
C CYS A 20 8.73 -9.78 -12.68
N GLU A 21 10.05 -9.75 -12.57
CA GLU A 21 10.93 -8.94 -13.42
C GLU A 21 10.85 -9.34 -14.88
N LEU A 22 10.94 -10.64 -15.19
CA LEU A 22 10.84 -11.15 -16.56
C LEU A 22 9.50 -10.77 -17.20
N LYS A 23 8.42 -10.91 -16.47
CA LYS A 23 7.08 -10.54 -16.97
C LYS A 23 6.96 -9.03 -17.18
N LEU A 24 7.47 -8.23 -16.25
CA LEU A 24 7.49 -6.78 -16.35
C LEU A 24 8.29 -6.34 -17.58
N GLU A 25 9.51 -6.85 -17.73
CA GLU A 25 10.40 -6.52 -18.82
C GLU A 25 9.82 -6.89 -20.19
N SER A 26 9.24 -8.10 -20.29
CA SER A 26 8.55 -8.54 -21.52
C SER A 26 7.46 -7.55 -21.94
N VAL A 27 6.56 -7.18 -21.01
CA VAL A 27 5.46 -6.25 -21.31
C VAL A 27 5.98 -4.85 -21.69
N LEU A 28 6.96 -4.34 -20.96
CA LEU A 28 7.47 -2.99 -21.22
C LEU A 28 8.23 -2.91 -22.55
N ARG A 29 9.09 -3.90 -22.85
CA ARG A 29 9.85 -3.92 -24.13
C ARG A 29 8.94 -4.14 -25.33
N GLU A 30 7.91 -4.96 -25.22
CA GLU A 30 6.96 -5.22 -26.30
C GLU A 30 6.11 -3.97 -26.64
N HIS A 31 5.80 -3.16 -25.63
CA HIS A 31 4.81 -2.08 -25.79
C HIS A 31 5.36 -0.66 -25.54
N HIS A 32 6.67 -0.48 -25.32
CA HIS A 32 7.25 0.80 -24.89
C HIS A 32 6.89 1.98 -25.81
N GLU A 33 6.80 1.79 -27.12
CA GLU A 33 6.42 2.84 -28.07
C GLU A 33 4.99 3.38 -27.85
N ARG A 34 4.15 2.64 -27.14
CA ARG A 34 2.75 2.98 -26.88
C ARG A 34 2.50 3.35 -25.41
N ILE A 35 3.53 3.26 -24.57
CA ILE A 35 3.47 3.54 -23.12
C ILE A 35 4.11 4.90 -22.89
N ALA A 36 3.37 5.85 -22.30
CA ALA A 36 3.92 7.11 -21.84
C ALA A 36 4.59 7.00 -20.45
N GLY A 37 4.07 6.11 -19.60
CA GLY A 37 4.57 5.90 -18.26
C GLY A 37 3.92 4.71 -17.57
N VAL A 38 4.49 4.34 -16.42
CA VAL A 38 4.01 3.24 -15.57
C VAL A 38 3.57 3.81 -14.24
N VAL A 39 2.35 3.48 -13.82
CA VAL A 39 1.83 3.81 -12.49
C VAL A 39 1.99 2.58 -11.59
N ILE A 40 2.46 2.79 -10.37
CA ILE A 40 2.59 1.73 -9.35
C ILE A 40 2.27 2.29 -7.97
N GLU A 41 1.55 1.51 -7.15
CA GLU A 41 1.59 1.69 -5.69
C GLU A 41 2.90 1.06 -5.18
N PRO A 42 3.89 1.84 -4.69
CA PRO A 42 5.18 1.28 -4.28
C PRO A 42 5.05 0.29 -3.12
N LEU A 43 5.74 -0.82 -3.21
CA LEU A 43 5.85 -1.91 -2.22
C LEU A 43 4.56 -2.67 -1.94
N VAL A 44 3.38 -2.03 -1.96
CA VAL A 44 2.10 -2.65 -1.59
C VAL A 44 0.98 -2.13 -2.47
N GLN A 45 0.26 -3.02 -3.13
CA GLN A 45 -1.04 -2.71 -3.70
C GLN A 45 -2.12 -2.83 -2.62
N GLY A 46 -2.61 -1.68 -2.14
CA GLY A 46 -3.54 -1.65 -1.00
C GLY A 46 -4.88 -2.27 -1.32
N ALA A 47 -5.60 -1.72 -2.29
CA ALA A 47 -6.99 -2.10 -2.61
C ALA A 47 -7.12 -3.51 -3.23
N ALA A 48 -6.04 -4.06 -3.74
CA ALA A 48 -6.01 -5.42 -4.30
C ALA A 48 -5.93 -6.53 -3.23
N GLY A 49 -5.91 -6.19 -1.94
CA GLY A 49 -5.83 -7.15 -0.84
C GLY A 49 -4.49 -7.09 -0.08
N ILE A 50 -3.90 -5.91 0.01
CA ILE A 50 -2.57 -5.70 0.64
C ILE A 50 -1.53 -6.62 0.01
N LEU A 51 -1.44 -6.58 -1.31
CA LEU A 51 -0.46 -7.39 -2.04
C LEU A 51 0.92 -6.76 -1.93
N VAL A 52 1.83 -7.44 -1.26
CA VAL A 52 3.22 -6.99 -1.08
C VAL A 52 4.05 -7.38 -2.29
N HIS A 53 4.80 -6.43 -2.83
CA HIS A 53 5.71 -6.67 -3.93
C HIS A 53 7.01 -7.35 -3.45
N PRO A 54 7.63 -8.20 -4.26
CA PRO A 54 8.94 -8.74 -3.91
C PRO A 54 9.98 -7.62 -3.79
N VAL A 55 10.90 -7.75 -2.84
CA VAL A 55 11.97 -6.77 -2.60
C VAL A 55 12.85 -6.64 -3.84
N GLY A 56 13.09 -5.41 -4.29
CA GLY A 56 13.86 -5.11 -5.51
C GLY A 56 12.99 -4.83 -6.75
N TYR A 57 11.72 -5.23 -6.74
CA TYR A 57 10.83 -5.05 -7.89
C TYR A 57 10.64 -3.59 -8.29
N LEU A 58 10.46 -2.68 -7.33
CA LEU A 58 10.31 -1.25 -7.60
C LEU A 58 11.59 -0.66 -8.20
N ARG A 59 12.76 -1.08 -7.70
CA ARG A 59 14.07 -0.68 -8.24
C ARG A 59 14.22 -1.13 -9.68
N ARG A 60 13.91 -2.40 -9.97
CA ARG A 60 13.96 -2.94 -11.33
C ARG A 60 13.01 -2.20 -12.27
N LEU A 61 11.80 -1.90 -11.81
CA LEU A 61 10.85 -1.09 -12.58
C LEU A 61 11.43 0.30 -12.91
N ARG A 62 12.10 0.95 -11.94
CA ARG A 62 12.73 2.26 -12.17
C ARG A 62 13.86 2.18 -13.20
N GLU A 63 14.68 1.14 -13.14
CA GLU A 63 15.75 0.91 -14.12
C GLU A 63 15.18 0.76 -15.53
N LEU A 64 14.18 -0.11 -15.69
CA LEU A 64 13.52 -0.34 -16.98
C LEU A 64 12.82 0.90 -17.52
N THR A 65 12.12 1.67 -16.69
CA THR A 65 11.48 2.90 -17.15
C THR A 65 12.49 3.92 -17.63
N ARG A 66 13.63 4.07 -16.96
CA ARG A 66 14.74 4.93 -17.42
C ARG A 66 15.35 4.45 -18.73
N GLU A 67 15.64 3.16 -18.84
CA GLU A 67 16.21 2.55 -20.05
C GLU A 67 15.32 2.78 -21.28
N LEU A 68 14.01 2.66 -21.09
CA LEU A 68 13.01 2.76 -22.17
C LEU A 68 12.46 4.18 -22.38
N GLY A 69 12.94 5.17 -21.63
CA GLY A 69 12.45 6.56 -21.74
C GLY A 69 11.01 6.76 -21.27
N LEU A 70 10.51 5.90 -20.38
CA LEU A 70 9.16 5.93 -19.82
C LEU A 70 9.14 6.69 -18.49
N LEU A 71 8.01 7.34 -18.18
CA LEU A 71 7.82 7.97 -16.87
C LEU A 71 7.45 6.92 -15.82
N LEU A 72 7.99 7.09 -14.60
CA LEU A 72 7.56 6.34 -13.43
C LEU A 72 6.68 7.24 -12.55
N ILE A 73 5.45 6.80 -12.32
CA ILE A 73 4.47 7.46 -11.46
C ILE A 73 4.27 6.60 -10.22
N ALA A 74 4.70 7.10 -9.07
CA ALA A 74 4.50 6.42 -7.80
C ALA A 74 3.21 6.92 -7.14
N ASP A 75 2.24 6.02 -6.95
CA ASP A 75 1.03 6.30 -6.19
C ASP A 75 1.28 5.97 -4.71
N GLU A 76 1.67 6.99 -3.95
CA GLU A 76 1.85 6.89 -2.50
C GLU A 76 0.64 7.41 -1.68
N VAL A 77 -0.51 7.50 -2.32
CA VAL A 77 -1.74 7.93 -1.67
C VAL A 77 -2.10 7.06 -0.46
N ALA A 78 -1.86 5.74 -0.54
CA ALA A 78 -2.13 4.81 0.56
C ALA A 78 -0.87 4.37 1.32
N VAL A 79 0.27 4.27 0.65
CA VAL A 79 1.50 3.68 1.19
C VAL A 79 2.48 4.68 1.77
N GLY A 80 2.31 5.98 1.48
CA GLY A 80 3.13 7.06 2.00
C GLY A 80 2.86 7.40 3.48
N PHE A 81 3.58 8.40 3.97
CA PHE A 81 3.48 8.96 5.33
C PHE A 81 3.66 7.92 6.44
N GLY A 82 4.67 7.06 6.27
CA GLY A 82 5.07 6.08 7.28
C GLY A 82 4.33 4.75 7.22
N ARG A 83 3.32 4.56 6.38
CA ARG A 83 2.53 3.31 6.32
C ARG A 83 3.36 2.06 6.10
N THR A 84 4.41 2.14 5.29
CA THR A 84 5.31 1.02 4.95
C THR A 84 6.63 1.03 5.72
N GLY A 85 6.81 2.01 6.62
CA GLY A 85 8.01 2.22 7.43
C GLY A 85 8.61 3.62 7.26
N PRO A 86 9.34 3.92 6.17
CA PRO A 86 9.87 5.26 5.90
C PRO A 86 8.77 6.26 5.54
N LEU A 87 9.11 7.55 5.46
CA LEU A 87 8.15 8.60 5.13
C LEU A 87 7.46 8.31 3.81
N PHE A 88 8.22 7.95 2.78
CA PHE A 88 7.71 7.50 1.49
C PHE A 88 8.17 6.07 1.19
N ALA A 89 7.27 5.26 0.64
CA ALA A 89 7.55 3.87 0.33
C ALA A 89 8.71 3.70 -0.66
N CYS A 90 8.85 4.63 -1.61
CA CYS A 90 9.95 4.66 -2.59
C CYS A 90 11.34 4.70 -1.94
N GLU A 91 11.48 5.26 -0.75
CA GLU A 91 12.76 5.35 -0.03
C GLU A 91 13.33 3.97 0.32
N SER A 92 12.45 2.99 0.58
CA SER A 92 12.87 1.61 0.93
C SER A 92 13.76 0.96 -0.12
N GLU A 93 13.61 1.34 -1.39
CA GLU A 93 14.43 0.81 -2.49
C GLU A 93 15.27 1.89 -3.17
N SER A 94 15.39 3.08 -2.54
CA SER A 94 16.15 4.22 -3.05
C SER A 94 15.70 4.65 -4.45
N VAL A 95 14.39 4.63 -4.69
CA VAL A 95 13.79 5.01 -5.97
C VAL A 95 13.25 6.43 -5.90
N SER A 96 13.62 7.25 -6.91
CA SER A 96 13.01 8.55 -7.16
C SER A 96 12.13 8.45 -8.41
N PRO A 97 10.79 8.56 -8.27
CA PRO A 97 9.88 8.57 -9.40
C PRO A 97 9.93 9.90 -10.17
N ASP A 98 9.33 9.95 -11.33
CA ASP A 98 9.16 11.18 -12.11
C ASP A 98 7.95 11.99 -11.60
N LEU A 99 6.91 11.27 -11.17
CA LEU A 99 5.71 11.82 -10.53
C LEU A 99 5.43 11.05 -9.22
N LEU A 100 5.13 11.80 -8.15
CA LEU A 100 4.77 11.23 -6.85
C LEU A 100 3.41 11.75 -6.43
N CYS A 101 2.42 10.84 -6.33
CA CYS A 101 1.06 11.17 -5.94
C CYS A 101 0.88 10.98 -4.43
N LEU A 102 0.40 12.02 -3.74
CA LEU A 102 0.24 12.08 -2.29
C LEU A 102 -1.19 12.49 -1.93
N ALA A 103 -1.77 11.84 -0.91
CA ALA A 103 -3.05 12.24 -0.30
C ALA A 103 -3.21 11.59 1.09
N LYS A 104 -4.42 11.39 1.56
CA LYS A 104 -4.78 10.69 2.82
C LYS A 104 -3.90 11.10 4.02
N GLY A 105 -2.76 10.43 4.23
CA GLY A 105 -1.81 10.73 5.29
C GLY A 105 -1.26 12.16 5.25
N LEU A 106 -1.27 12.80 4.09
CA LEU A 106 -0.83 14.18 3.90
C LEU A 106 -1.51 15.15 4.91
N THR A 107 -2.77 14.96 5.18
CA THR A 107 -3.54 15.79 6.15
C THR A 107 -3.85 15.05 7.46
N GLY A 108 -3.22 13.92 7.72
CA GLY A 108 -3.56 13.07 8.87
C GLY A 108 -5.01 12.55 8.85
N GLY A 109 -5.69 12.61 7.70
CA GLY A 109 -7.10 12.19 7.55
C GLY A 109 -8.14 13.22 7.95
N TYR A 110 -7.75 14.44 8.32
CA TYR A 110 -8.69 15.49 8.77
C TYR A 110 -9.43 16.17 7.62
N LEU A 111 -8.75 16.46 6.52
CA LEU A 111 -9.32 17.18 5.39
C LEU A 111 -8.90 16.55 4.05
N PRO A 112 -9.76 16.62 3.02
CA PRO A 112 -9.38 16.14 1.70
C PRO A 112 -8.37 17.11 1.06
N LEU A 113 -7.17 16.59 0.81
CA LEU A 113 -6.12 17.26 0.05
C LEU A 113 -5.28 16.19 -0.66
N ALA A 114 -4.88 16.51 -1.88
CA ALA A 114 -3.92 15.71 -2.63
C ALA A 114 -2.86 16.62 -3.25
N ALA A 115 -1.69 16.08 -3.49
CA ALA A 115 -0.61 16.73 -4.20
C ALA A 115 0.05 15.75 -5.17
N THR A 116 0.49 16.25 -6.30
CA THR A 116 1.35 15.52 -7.21
C THR A 116 2.66 16.30 -7.32
N LEU A 117 3.75 15.69 -6.87
CA LEU A 117 5.09 16.23 -7.06
C LEU A 117 5.61 15.76 -8.42
N ALA A 118 6.25 16.65 -9.15
CA ALA A 118 6.84 16.36 -10.47
C ALA A 118 8.31 16.76 -10.48
N THR A 119 9.12 16.08 -11.27
CA THR A 119 10.50 16.46 -11.53
C THR A 119 10.57 17.74 -12.39
N GLY A 120 11.70 18.46 -12.33
CA GLY A 120 11.93 19.68 -13.11
C GLY A 120 11.62 19.51 -14.60
N PRO A 121 12.12 18.48 -15.30
CA PRO A 121 11.82 18.27 -16.72
C PRO A 121 10.33 18.17 -17.06
N ILE A 122 9.53 17.57 -16.16
CA ILE A 122 8.07 17.50 -16.36
C ILE A 122 7.44 18.88 -16.17
N PHE A 123 7.83 19.61 -15.15
CA PHE A 123 7.36 20.97 -14.92
C PHE A 123 7.72 21.89 -16.12
N ASP A 124 8.96 21.83 -16.59
CA ASP A 124 9.47 22.65 -17.69
C ASP A 124 8.73 22.37 -19.01
N ALA A 125 8.21 21.14 -19.20
CA ALA A 125 7.44 20.80 -20.40
C ALA A 125 6.14 21.60 -20.52
N PHE A 126 5.61 22.13 -19.42
CA PHE A 126 4.41 22.97 -19.40
C PHE A 126 4.72 24.48 -19.47
N LEU A 127 6.01 24.86 -19.42
CA LEU A 127 6.41 26.25 -19.57
C LEU A 127 6.51 26.63 -21.03
N GLY A 128 6.06 27.83 -21.37
CA GLY A 128 6.14 28.37 -22.74
C GLY A 128 5.25 29.57 -22.93
N GLU A 129 5.32 30.16 -24.15
CA GLU A 129 4.44 31.24 -24.52
C GLU A 129 3.01 30.73 -24.75
N PRO A 130 1.98 31.59 -24.55
CA PRO A 130 0.56 31.18 -24.62
C PRO A 130 0.16 30.50 -25.97
N ASP A 131 0.79 30.86 -27.06
CA ASP A 131 0.55 30.31 -28.40
C ASP A 131 1.16 28.93 -28.64
N GLN A 132 2.04 28.47 -27.71
CA GLN A 132 2.68 27.15 -27.82
C GLN A 132 1.78 26.00 -27.32
N GLY A 133 0.62 26.30 -26.73
CA GLY A 133 -0.34 25.30 -26.27
C GLY A 133 0.18 24.38 -25.19
N ARG A 134 1.13 24.82 -24.35
CA ARG A 134 1.75 24.03 -23.27
C ARG A 134 1.08 24.18 -21.92
N THR A 135 0.04 25.00 -21.81
CA THR A 135 -0.63 25.30 -20.54
C THR A 135 -1.20 24.04 -19.90
N PHE A 136 -0.87 23.81 -18.64
CA PHE A 136 -1.44 22.74 -17.84
C PHE A 136 -2.80 23.14 -17.27
N PHE A 137 -3.87 22.80 -17.97
CA PHE A 137 -5.25 23.07 -17.54
C PHE A 137 -5.71 22.03 -16.52
N HIS A 138 -5.21 22.12 -15.29
CA HIS A 138 -5.60 21.24 -14.20
C HIS A 138 -5.94 22.05 -12.95
N GLY A 139 -7.06 21.73 -12.34
CA GLY A 139 -7.51 22.34 -11.09
C GLY A 139 -9.01 22.18 -10.89
N HIS A 140 -9.45 22.51 -9.68
CA HIS A 140 -10.84 22.61 -9.31
C HIS A 140 -11.01 23.75 -8.28
N THR A 141 -12.25 24.14 -7.96
CA THR A 141 -12.55 25.27 -7.08
C THR A 141 -11.81 25.23 -5.74
N TYR A 142 -11.57 24.05 -5.18
CA TYR A 142 -10.91 23.88 -3.88
C TYR A 142 -9.41 23.58 -3.98
N THR A 143 -8.80 23.69 -5.14
CA THR A 143 -7.33 23.53 -5.31
C THR A 143 -6.60 24.51 -4.40
N GLY A 144 -5.67 24.00 -3.58
CA GLY A 144 -4.87 24.80 -2.66
C GLY A 144 -5.68 25.47 -1.53
N ASN A 145 -6.84 24.89 -1.13
CA ASN A 145 -7.63 25.47 -0.05
C ASN A 145 -6.80 25.60 1.24
N ALA A 146 -6.92 26.74 1.91
CA ALA A 146 -6.07 27.11 3.04
C ALA A 146 -6.21 26.17 4.23
N LEU A 147 -7.41 25.63 4.50
CA LEU A 147 -7.65 24.70 5.61
C LEU A 147 -6.95 23.36 5.37
N GLY A 148 -7.06 22.81 4.15
CA GLY A 148 -6.37 21.59 3.78
C GLY A 148 -4.85 21.74 3.84
N CYS A 149 -4.32 22.87 3.35
CA CYS A 149 -2.89 23.17 3.42
C CYS A 149 -2.41 23.33 4.88
N ALA A 150 -3.15 24.01 5.75
CA ALA A 150 -2.82 24.12 7.15
C ALA A 150 -2.81 22.76 7.87
N ALA A 151 -3.81 21.90 7.58
CA ALA A 151 -3.85 20.54 8.12
C ALA A 151 -2.65 19.70 7.63
N ALA A 152 -2.25 19.85 6.36
CA ALA A 152 -1.10 19.14 5.81
C ALA A 152 0.21 19.59 6.48
N LEU A 153 0.43 20.90 6.66
CA LEU A 153 1.60 21.41 7.33
C LEU A 153 1.70 20.92 8.78
N ALA A 154 0.60 20.95 9.53
CA ALA A 154 0.55 20.42 10.89
C ALA A 154 0.81 18.90 10.95
N SER A 155 0.28 18.15 9.98
CA SER A 155 0.52 16.68 9.88
C SER A 155 2.01 16.39 9.62
N LEU A 156 2.64 17.10 8.70
CA LEU A 156 4.07 16.93 8.39
C LEU A 156 4.94 17.30 9.60
N GLU A 157 4.65 18.41 10.27
CA GLU A 157 5.35 18.82 11.50
C GLU A 157 5.27 17.76 12.60
N LEU A 158 4.09 17.16 12.79
CA LEU A 158 3.91 16.07 13.77
C LEU A 158 4.69 14.80 13.37
N ILE A 159 4.76 14.47 12.09
CA ILE A 159 5.55 13.31 11.64
C ILE A 159 7.03 13.53 11.98
N GLU A 160 7.56 14.73 11.74
CA GLU A 160 8.96 15.07 12.00
C GLU A 160 9.27 15.15 13.50
N THR A 161 8.40 15.79 14.29
CA THR A 161 8.73 16.18 15.67
C THR A 161 8.26 15.18 16.72
N ALA A 162 7.20 14.41 16.45
CA ALA A 162 6.58 13.53 17.43
C ALA A 162 7.05 12.05 17.34
N GLY A 163 8.09 11.74 16.59
CA GLY A 163 8.66 10.40 16.50
C GLY A 163 7.70 9.35 15.88
N VAL A 164 6.83 9.78 14.97
CA VAL A 164 5.79 8.92 14.35
C VAL A 164 6.41 7.72 13.64
N LEU A 165 7.47 7.92 12.85
CA LEU A 165 8.10 6.83 12.08
C LEU A 165 8.75 5.78 13.00
N GLY A 166 9.31 6.20 14.16
CA GLY A 166 9.80 5.28 15.18
C GLY A 166 8.68 4.39 15.72
N ARG A 167 7.53 4.97 16.06
CA ARG A 167 6.35 4.21 16.51
C ARG A 167 5.82 3.26 15.45
N VAL A 168 5.85 3.64 14.17
CA VAL A 168 5.48 2.73 13.07
C VAL A 168 6.36 1.48 13.06
N SER A 169 7.68 1.64 13.24
CA SER A 169 8.59 0.49 13.32
C SER A 169 8.29 -0.43 14.50
N GLU A 170 7.94 0.12 15.66
CA GLU A 170 7.53 -0.65 16.85
C GLU A 170 6.21 -1.36 16.62
N SER A 171 5.19 -0.65 16.12
CA SER A 171 3.89 -1.22 15.79
C SER A 171 3.98 -2.31 14.72
N SER A 172 4.87 -2.14 13.72
CA SER A 172 5.11 -3.16 12.70
C SER A 172 5.63 -4.47 13.30
N ARG A 173 6.61 -4.38 14.22
CA ARG A 173 7.15 -5.56 14.91
C ARG A 173 6.11 -6.21 15.84
N GLN A 174 5.29 -5.40 16.51
CA GLN A 174 4.22 -5.90 17.36
C GLN A 174 3.14 -6.65 16.54
N LEU A 175 2.76 -6.12 15.38
CA LEU A 175 1.84 -6.79 14.44
C LEU A 175 2.43 -8.11 13.95
N GLU A 176 3.68 -8.10 13.47
CA GLU A 176 4.37 -9.29 12.98
C GLU A 176 4.42 -10.40 14.04
N SER A 177 4.89 -10.05 15.24
CA SER A 177 4.97 -11.01 16.35
C SER A 177 3.58 -11.50 16.80
N GLY A 178 2.61 -10.60 16.95
CA GLY A 178 1.29 -10.95 17.44
C GLY A 178 0.43 -11.74 16.46
N LEU A 179 0.67 -11.58 15.16
CA LEU A 179 -0.05 -12.31 14.10
C LEU A 179 0.66 -13.60 13.69
N SER A 180 1.86 -13.88 14.21
CA SER A 180 2.64 -15.07 13.84
C SER A 180 1.90 -16.38 14.11
N VAL A 181 1.01 -16.40 15.09
CA VAL A 181 0.17 -17.56 15.43
C VAL A 181 -0.77 -17.98 14.29
N LEU A 182 -1.10 -17.06 13.39
CA LEU A 182 -1.94 -17.34 12.22
C LEU A 182 -1.21 -18.15 11.15
N ALA A 183 0.10 -18.29 11.24
CA ALA A 183 0.88 -19.11 10.30
C ALA A 183 0.44 -20.59 10.32
N ASP A 184 -0.10 -21.08 11.43
CA ASP A 184 -0.58 -22.45 11.58
C ASP A 184 -2.12 -22.57 11.61
N HIS A 185 -2.84 -21.47 11.40
CA HIS A 185 -4.29 -21.46 11.44
C HIS A 185 -4.87 -22.10 10.16
N GLU A 186 -5.79 -23.08 10.31
CA GLU A 186 -6.32 -23.90 9.20
C GLU A 186 -7.06 -23.10 8.11
N HIS A 187 -7.62 -21.94 8.49
CA HIS A 187 -8.37 -21.07 7.58
C HIS A 187 -7.64 -19.78 7.18
N VAL A 188 -6.33 -19.71 7.42
CA VAL A 188 -5.49 -18.60 6.95
C VAL A 188 -4.52 -19.10 5.90
N GLY A 189 -4.71 -18.64 4.67
CA GLY A 189 -3.83 -18.97 3.54
C GLY A 189 -2.53 -18.19 3.59
N GLU A 190 -2.60 -16.89 3.93
CA GLU A 190 -1.43 -16.02 3.97
C GLU A 190 -1.65 -14.83 4.91
N VAL A 191 -0.59 -14.42 5.61
CA VAL A 191 -0.50 -13.13 6.29
C VAL A 191 0.56 -12.29 5.59
N ARG A 192 0.13 -11.23 4.91
CA ARG A 192 1.01 -10.29 4.21
C ARG A 192 1.19 -9.04 5.04
N GLN A 193 2.41 -8.58 5.21
CA GLN A 193 2.69 -7.37 5.97
C GLN A 193 3.80 -6.54 5.35
N ARG A 194 3.57 -5.22 5.32
CA ARG A 194 4.62 -4.23 5.07
C ARG A 194 4.38 -3.00 5.95
N GLY A 195 5.28 -2.75 6.90
CA GLY A 195 5.05 -1.74 7.92
C GLY A 195 3.80 -2.03 8.74
N VAL A 196 2.86 -1.09 8.82
CA VAL A 196 1.58 -1.25 9.51
C VAL A 196 0.41 -1.58 8.58
N MET A 197 0.71 -2.00 7.37
CA MET A 197 -0.28 -2.50 6.42
C MET A 197 -0.26 -4.03 6.43
N VAL A 198 -1.35 -4.65 6.87
CA VAL A 198 -1.49 -6.10 6.99
C VAL A 198 -2.74 -6.57 6.25
N GLY A 199 -2.59 -7.62 5.47
CA GLY A 199 -3.67 -8.39 4.86
C GLY A 199 -3.62 -9.84 5.34
N ILE A 200 -4.71 -10.32 5.93
CA ILE A 200 -4.87 -11.71 6.37
C ILE A 200 -5.85 -12.36 5.40
N GLU A 201 -5.37 -13.25 4.57
CA GLU A 201 -6.19 -13.94 3.57
C GLU A 201 -6.84 -15.18 4.15
N LEU A 202 -8.18 -15.21 4.12
CA LEU A 202 -8.97 -16.32 4.63
C LEU A 202 -9.28 -17.33 3.53
N VAL A 203 -9.14 -18.61 3.84
CA VAL A 203 -9.36 -19.74 2.94
C VAL A 203 -10.19 -20.82 3.61
N ALA A 204 -10.98 -21.56 2.83
CA ALA A 204 -11.73 -22.71 3.32
C ALA A 204 -10.78 -23.89 3.61
N GLU A 205 -9.81 -24.09 2.73
CA GLU A 205 -8.76 -25.10 2.87
C GLU A 205 -7.42 -24.45 2.58
N ARG A 206 -6.46 -24.65 3.47
CA ARG A 206 -5.11 -24.09 3.34
C ARG A 206 -4.33 -24.75 2.20
N ASP A 207 -4.44 -26.07 2.09
CA ASP A 207 -3.85 -26.81 0.97
C ASP A 207 -4.50 -26.36 -0.34
N GLY A 208 -3.67 -25.81 -1.24
CA GLY A 208 -4.12 -25.26 -2.50
C GLY A 208 -4.84 -23.91 -2.40
N ASN A 209 -4.87 -23.27 -1.23
CA ASN A 209 -5.50 -21.96 -1.01
C ASN A 209 -6.94 -21.90 -1.55
N VAL A 210 -7.76 -22.90 -1.22
CA VAL A 210 -9.14 -22.97 -1.68
C VAL A 210 -9.98 -21.87 -1.04
N PRO A 211 -10.59 -20.96 -1.80
CA PRO A 211 -11.36 -19.85 -1.21
C PRO A 211 -12.66 -20.36 -0.59
N PHE A 212 -13.18 -19.65 0.39
CA PHE A 212 -14.55 -19.86 0.87
C PHE A 212 -15.57 -19.61 -0.26
N PRO A 213 -16.73 -20.29 -0.25
CA PRO A 213 -17.84 -19.91 -1.11
C PRO A 213 -18.19 -18.44 -0.92
N SER A 214 -18.33 -17.69 -2.01
CA SER A 214 -18.54 -16.23 -1.99
C SER A 214 -19.77 -15.81 -1.17
N GLU A 215 -20.78 -16.67 -1.08
CA GLU A 215 -22.01 -16.46 -0.31
C GLU A 215 -21.75 -16.40 1.19
N ARG A 216 -20.71 -17.07 1.68
CA ARG A 216 -20.31 -17.01 3.09
C ARG A 216 -19.82 -15.63 3.50
N ARG A 217 -19.22 -14.87 2.58
CA ARG A 217 -18.68 -13.53 2.86
C ARG A 217 -17.87 -13.54 4.15
N ILE A 218 -16.93 -14.47 4.29
CA ILE A 218 -16.25 -14.76 5.55
C ILE A 218 -15.51 -13.54 6.10
N GLY A 219 -14.83 -12.78 5.25
CA GLY A 219 -14.17 -11.54 5.65
C GLY A 219 -15.14 -10.51 6.26
N HIS A 220 -16.39 -10.44 5.75
CA HIS A 220 -17.41 -9.58 6.34
C HIS A 220 -17.86 -10.10 7.72
N GLN A 221 -17.98 -11.41 7.90
CA GLN A 221 -18.34 -12.00 9.19
C GLN A 221 -17.29 -11.70 10.26
N VAL A 222 -16.00 -11.80 9.92
CA VAL A 222 -14.91 -11.37 10.81
C VAL A 222 -15.08 -9.91 11.22
N THR A 223 -15.43 -9.01 10.29
CA THR A 223 -15.62 -7.60 10.65
C THR A 223 -16.82 -7.34 11.55
N LEU A 224 -17.89 -8.14 11.43
CA LEU A 224 -19.02 -8.08 12.35
C LEU A 224 -18.65 -8.60 13.74
N ALA A 225 -17.88 -9.68 13.84
CA ALA A 225 -17.37 -10.20 15.10
C ALA A 225 -16.45 -9.19 15.81
N ALA A 226 -15.51 -8.56 15.06
CA ALA A 226 -14.63 -7.53 15.57
C ALA A 226 -15.41 -6.31 16.09
N ARG A 227 -16.47 -5.90 15.38
CA ARG A 227 -17.31 -4.76 15.79
C ARG A 227 -18.01 -5.01 17.13
N ARG A 228 -18.49 -6.23 17.39
CA ARG A 228 -19.06 -6.60 18.71
C ARG A 228 -18.04 -6.50 19.82
N ARG A 229 -16.75 -6.61 19.50
CA ARG A 229 -15.61 -6.46 20.43
C ARG A 229 -15.05 -5.03 20.48
N GLY A 230 -15.75 -4.06 19.83
CA GLY A 230 -15.38 -2.64 19.85
C GLY A 230 -14.28 -2.24 18.86
N VAL A 231 -13.94 -3.09 17.89
CA VAL A 231 -12.96 -2.80 16.85
C VAL A 231 -13.64 -2.76 15.48
N VAL A 232 -13.39 -1.69 14.72
CA VAL A 232 -13.90 -1.55 13.35
C VAL A 232 -12.81 -1.97 12.37
N LEU A 233 -13.04 -3.09 11.69
CA LEU A 233 -12.18 -3.61 10.62
C LEU A 233 -12.87 -3.44 9.28
N ARG A 234 -12.10 -3.58 8.21
CA ARG A 234 -12.58 -3.58 6.83
C ARG A 234 -12.05 -4.81 6.09
N PRO A 235 -12.91 -5.58 5.41
CA PRO A 235 -12.46 -6.65 4.53
C PRO A 235 -12.28 -6.15 3.10
N LEU A 236 -11.41 -6.80 2.35
CA LEU A 236 -11.33 -6.73 0.90
C LEU A 236 -11.62 -8.13 0.36
N GLY A 237 -12.90 -8.41 0.06
CA GLY A 237 -13.35 -9.78 -0.12
C GLY A 237 -13.15 -10.58 1.17
N ASP A 238 -12.39 -11.66 1.09
CA ASP A 238 -12.04 -12.50 2.24
C ASP A 238 -10.64 -12.20 2.81
N VAL A 239 -10.07 -11.05 2.44
CA VAL A 239 -8.85 -10.51 3.08
C VAL A 239 -9.25 -9.57 4.20
N VAL A 240 -8.93 -9.92 5.43
CA VAL A 240 -9.08 -9.03 6.60
C VAL A 240 -7.92 -8.04 6.62
N VAL A 241 -8.24 -6.75 6.61
CA VAL A 241 -7.23 -5.68 6.56
C VAL A 241 -7.03 -5.07 7.94
N LEU A 242 -5.78 -5.08 8.42
CA LEU A 242 -5.35 -4.30 9.58
C LEU A 242 -4.48 -3.15 9.08
N MET A 243 -4.93 -1.94 9.37
CA MET A 243 -4.26 -0.73 8.90
C MET A 243 -4.37 0.38 9.95
N PRO A 244 -3.77 0.14 11.16
CA PRO A 244 -3.85 1.07 12.27
C PRO A 244 -3.25 2.43 11.91
N ALA A 245 -3.69 3.48 12.61
CA ALA A 245 -3.07 4.79 12.44
C ALA A 245 -1.59 4.74 12.84
N PRO A 246 -0.69 5.43 12.10
CA PRO A 246 0.75 5.46 12.43
C PRO A 246 1.06 5.94 13.86
N ALA A 247 0.16 6.73 14.45
CA ALA A 247 0.26 7.23 15.82
C ALA A 247 -0.49 6.38 16.86
N MET A 248 -1.03 5.21 16.50
CA MET A 248 -1.76 4.35 17.43
C MET A 248 -0.81 3.89 18.56
N PRO A 249 -1.25 3.94 19.84
CA PRO A 249 -0.43 3.48 20.95
C PRO A 249 -0.29 1.95 20.95
N GLU A 250 0.78 1.45 21.57
CA GLU A 250 1.08 0.01 21.69
C GLU A 250 -0.10 -0.82 22.21
N SER A 251 -0.80 -0.32 23.24
CA SER A 251 -2.00 -0.97 23.78
C SER A 251 -3.14 -1.08 22.77
N GLY A 252 -3.26 -0.11 21.86
CA GLY A 252 -4.22 -0.13 20.77
C GLY A 252 -3.87 -1.18 19.72
N ILE A 253 -2.59 -1.32 19.39
CA ILE A 253 -2.10 -2.37 18.48
C ILE A 253 -2.34 -3.75 19.10
N GLY A 254 -2.01 -3.94 20.40
CA GLY A 254 -2.28 -5.20 21.11
C GLY A 254 -3.76 -5.57 21.09
N ARG A 255 -4.65 -4.60 21.34
CA ARG A 255 -6.10 -4.84 21.29
C ARG A 255 -6.59 -5.15 19.87
N LEU A 256 -6.02 -4.51 18.85
CA LEU A 256 -6.34 -4.78 17.45
C LEU A 256 -6.00 -6.23 17.08
N ILE A 257 -4.81 -6.70 17.47
CA ILE A 257 -4.35 -8.08 17.25
C ILE A 257 -5.27 -9.07 17.94
N GLU A 258 -5.49 -8.92 19.25
CA GLU A 258 -6.36 -9.78 20.05
C GLU A 258 -7.74 -9.95 19.40
N VAL A 259 -8.38 -8.83 19.08
CA VAL A 259 -9.72 -8.84 18.47
C VAL A 259 -9.72 -9.44 17.06
N ALA A 260 -8.66 -9.22 16.29
CA ALA A 260 -8.55 -9.82 14.94
C ALA A 260 -8.49 -11.35 15.05
N LEU A 261 -7.64 -11.90 15.93
CA LEU A 261 -7.50 -13.33 16.16
C LEU A 261 -8.84 -13.97 16.61
N GLU A 262 -9.45 -13.46 17.69
CA GLU A 262 -10.73 -13.94 18.19
C GLU A 262 -11.86 -13.89 17.15
N SER A 263 -11.84 -12.86 16.30
CA SER A 263 -12.88 -12.67 15.27
C SER A 263 -12.70 -13.59 14.09
N ILE A 264 -11.46 -13.93 13.74
CA ILE A 264 -11.16 -14.94 12.73
C ILE A 264 -11.60 -16.31 13.22
N ASP A 265 -11.19 -16.70 14.44
CA ASP A 265 -11.60 -17.97 15.05
C ASP A 265 -13.13 -18.12 15.07
N GLU A 266 -13.85 -17.11 15.56
CA GLU A 266 -15.31 -17.13 15.63
C GLU A 266 -15.96 -17.29 14.26
N ALA A 267 -15.47 -16.58 13.24
CA ALA A 267 -16.09 -16.59 11.93
C ALA A 267 -15.79 -17.86 11.14
N THR A 268 -14.66 -18.51 11.38
CA THR A 268 -14.23 -19.72 10.66
C THR A 268 -14.66 -21.02 11.33
N SER A 269 -15.01 -21.00 12.64
CA SER A 269 -15.46 -22.19 13.40
C SER A 269 -16.90 -22.63 13.10
N GLY A 270 -17.65 -21.99 12.17
CA GLY A 270 -19.06 -22.19 11.91
C GLY A 270 -19.43 -22.80 10.55
#